data_c6a6bac2863c4cdc21647382f074f57e
#
_entry.id   c6a6bac2863c4cdc21647382f074f57e
#
_cell.length_a   1.000
_cell.length_b   1.000
_cell.length_c   1.000
_cell.angle_alpha   90.00
_cell.angle_beta   90.00
_cell.angle_gamma   90.00
#
_symmetry.space_group_name_H-M   'P 1'
#
loop_
_entity.id
_entity.type
_entity.pdbx_description
1 polymer ?
#
loop_
_entity_poly.entity_id
_entity_poly.type
_entity_poly.pdbx_seq_one_letter_code
_entity_poly.pdbx_strand_id
1 'polypeptide(L)'
;MIFGKYGNMIFTNMEKNYPYRKQELELTGELNLKIFEREKYILKLKEQVEEQIKEKYKAPETNEISILAKYQKMIDGLVDEALMKEILKKI
;
A
#
# COMPACT_ATOMS: atom_id res chain seq x y z
N MET A 1 15.77 4.97 -9.03
CA MET A 1 14.86 3.82 -8.82
C MET A 1 13.44 4.32 -8.67
N ILE A 2 12.50 3.72 -9.40
CA ILE A 2 11.10 4.16 -9.39
C ILE A 2 10.29 3.22 -8.51
N PHE A 3 9.62 3.77 -7.50
CA PHE A 3 8.72 3.01 -6.65
C PHE A 3 7.31 2.99 -7.27
N GLY A 4 6.52 1.98 -6.93
CA GLY A 4 5.10 1.99 -7.20
C GLY A 4 4.34 2.86 -6.19
N LYS A 5 3.01 2.76 -6.22
CA LYS A 5 2.13 3.54 -5.33
C LYS A 5 2.51 3.42 -3.85
N TYR A 6 2.68 2.20 -3.37
CA TYR A 6 2.96 1.97 -1.95
C TYR A 6 4.38 2.36 -1.56
N GLY A 7 5.35 2.13 -2.46
CA GLY A 7 6.73 2.59 -2.23
C GLY A 7 6.81 4.10 -2.08
N ASN A 8 6.07 4.84 -2.91
CA ASN A 8 6.00 6.30 -2.82
C ASN A 8 5.34 6.74 -1.51
N MET A 9 4.31 6.05 -1.05
CA MET A 9 3.66 6.32 0.24
C MET A 9 4.62 6.07 1.41
N ILE A 10 5.38 4.99 1.35
CA ILE A 10 6.40 4.66 2.36
C ILE A 10 7.49 5.74 2.40
N PHE A 11 7.98 6.14 1.23
CA PHE A 11 9.00 7.20 1.13
C PHE A 11 8.49 8.50 1.75
N THR A 12 7.28 8.92 1.42
CA THR A 12 6.66 10.13 1.96
C THR A 12 6.51 10.06 3.48
N ASN A 13 6.10 8.91 3.99
CA ASN A 13 5.97 8.69 5.43
C ASN A 13 7.32 8.80 6.14
N MET A 14 8.37 8.20 5.56
CA MET A 14 9.73 8.30 6.12
C MET A 14 10.20 9.74 6.16
N GLU A 15 9.93 10.48 5.10
CA GLU A 15 10.33 11.87 4.98
C GLU A 15 9.66 12.76 6.02
N LYS A 16 8.36 12.55 6.26
CA LYS A 16 7.57 13.36 7.20
C LYS A 16 7.74 12.94 8.66
N ASN A 17 7.73 11.65 8.92
CA ASN A 17 7.60 11.13 10.28
C ASN A 17 8.89 10.52 10.84
N TYR A 18 9.82 10.13 9.98
CA TYR A 18 11.07 9.49 10.38
C TYR A 18 12.28 10.07 9.63
N PRO A 19 12.46 11.41 9.65
CA PRO A 19 13.51 12.03 8.84
C PRO A 19 14.93 11.61 9.24
N TYR A 20 15.19 11.37 10.50
CA TYR A 20 16.50 10.93 10.97
C TYR A 20 16.80 9.51 10.52
N ARG A 21 15.83 8.63 10.60
CA ARG A 21 15.97 7.26 10.11
C ARG A 21 16.18 7.23 8.60
N LYS A 22 15.45 8.08 7.87
CA LYS A 22 15.62 8.23 6.42
C LYS A 22 17.05 8.64 6.10
N GLN A 23 17.59 9.62 6.83
CA GLN A 23 18.95 10.10 6.66
C GLN A 23 19.99 9.01 6.94
N GLU A 24 19.82 8.23 8.00
CA GLU A 24 20.69 7.09 8.30
C GLU A 24 20.74 6.11 7.13
N LEU A 25 19.59 5.77 6.58
CA LEU A 25 19.50 4.83 5.47
C LEU A 25 20.08 5.41 4.17
N GLU A 26 19.94 6.70 3.96
CA GLU A 26 20.58 7.39 2.83
C GLU A 26 22.11 7.32 2.94
N LEU A 27 22.65 7.55 4.14
CA LEU A 27 24.09 7.52 4.37
C LEU A 27 24.71 6.14 4.15
N THR A 28 23.97 5.07 4.45
CA THR A 28 24.42 3.69 4.22
C THR A 28 24.10 3.18 2.82
N GLY A 29 23.32 3.94 2.04
CA GLY A 29 22.89 3.53 0.72
C GLY A 29 21.75 2.49 0.73
N GLU A 30 21.13 2.26 1.88
CA GLU A 30 20.11 1.21 2.04
C GLU A 30 18.66 1.69 1.88
N LEU A 31 18.43 3.01 1.75
CA LEU A 31 17.07 3.55 1.76
C LEU A 31 16.18 2.93 0.70
N ASN A 32 16.63 2.95 -0.56
CA ASN A 32 15.83 2.43 -1.67
C ASN A 32 15.55 0.94 -1.53
N LEU A 33 16.55 0.18 -1.10
CA LEU A 33 16.40 -1.26 -0.88
C LEU A 33 15.36 -1.55 0.20
N LYS A 34 15.42 -0.85 1.31
CA LYS A 34 14.47 -1.02 2.43
C LYS A 34 13.05 -0.68 2.03
N ILE A 35 12.85 0.40 1.29
CA ILE A 35 11.53 0.78 0.78
C ILE A 35 11.02 -0.28 -0.19
N PHE A 36 11.87 -0.77 -1.08
CA PHE A 36 11.53 -1.81 -2.05
C PHE A 36 11.09 -3.09 -1.37
N GLU A 37 11.81 -3.53 -0.35
CA GLU A 37 11.46 -4.72 0.42
C GLU A 37 10.10 -4.57 1.10
N ARG A 38 9.83 -3.41 1.70
CA ARG A 38 8.55 -3.12 2.35
C ARG A 38 7.42 -3.08 1.33
N GLU A 39 7.63 -2.43 0.18
CA GLU A 39 6.63 -2.41 -0.90
C GLU A 39 6.28 -3.80 -1.37
N LYS A 40 7.29 -4.64 -1.57
CA LYS A 40 7.09 -6.03 -1.99
C LYS A 40 6.27 -6.82 -0.98
N TYR A 41 6.55 -6.62 0.30
CA TYR A 41 5.77 -7.23 1.39
C TYR A 41 4.32 -6.76 1.36
N ILE A 42 4.10 -5.45 1.20
CA ILE A 42 2.76 -4.87 1.14
C ILE A 42 1.98 -5.38 -0.07
N LEU A 43 2.62 -5.55 -1.22
CA LEU A 43 1.95 -6.09 -2.41
C LEU A 43 1.47 -7.53 -2.19
N LYS A 44 2.24 -8.34 -1.47
CA LYS A 44 1.81 -9.70 -1.09
C LYS A 44 0.64 -9.65 -0.12
N LEU A 45 0.73 -8.80 0.89
CA LEU A 45 -0.33 -8.63 1.88
C LEU A 45 -1.61 -8.11 1.23
N LYS A 46 -1.48 -7.26 0.22
CA LYS A 46 -2.61 -6.71 -0.54
C LYS A 46 -3.48 -7.80 -1.13
N GLU A 47 -2.89 -8.83 -1.72
CA GLU A 47 -3.64 -9.93 -2.33
C GLU A 47 -4.53 -10.62 -1.29
N GLN A 48 -3.99 -10.90 -0.12
CA GLN A 48 -4.72 -11.56 0.98
C GLN A 48 -5.83 -10.66 1.52
N VAL A 49 -5.53 -9.39 1.74
CA VAL A 49 -6.50 -8.42 2.25
C VAL A 49 -7.63 -8.20 1.26
N GLU A 50 -7.32 -8.08 -0.02
CA GLU A 50 -8.31 -7.91 -1.08
C GLU A 50 -9.27 -9.09 -1.14
N GLU A 51 -8.76 -10.32 -1.05
CA GLU A 51 -9.57 -11.53 -0.99
C GLU A 51 -10.55 -11.51 0.18
N GLN A 52 -10.04 -11.20 1.37
CA GLN A 52 -10.85 -11.15 2.59
C GLN A 52 -11.95 -10.08 2.49
N ILE A 53 -11.63 -8.92 1.93
CA ILE A 53 -12.58 -7.83 1.78
C ILE A 53 -13.66 -8.20 0.74
N LYS A 54 -13.28 -8.84 -0.36
CA LYS A 54 -14.24 -9.29 -1.39
C LYS A 54 -15.15 -10.39 -0.89
N GLU A 55 -14.71 -11.22 0.03
CA GLU A 55 -15.56 -12.21 0.69
C GLU A 55 -16.62 -11.54 1.57
N LYS A 56 -16.24 -10.48 2.28
CA LYS A 56 -17.14 -9.75 3.15
C LYS A 56 -18.10 -8.83 2.38
N TYR A 57 -17.61 -8.20 1.31
CA TYR A 57 -18.36 -7.26 0.48
C TYR A 57 -18.44 -7.83 -0.94
N LYS A 58 -19.42 -8.67 -1.20
CA LYS A 58 -19.56 -9.35 -2.48
C LYS A 58 -19.95 -8.39 -3.60
N ALA A 59 -19.47 -8.68 -4.80
CA ALA A 59 -19.76 -7.89 -5.98
C ALA A 59 -21.25 -7.92 -6.29
N PRO A 60 -21.85 -6.80 -6.73
CA PRO A 60 -23.25 -6.78 -7.15
C PRO A 60 -23.46 -7.61 -8.42
N GLU A 61 -24.60 -8.26 -8.51
CA GLU A 61 -24.97 -9.05 -9.68
C GLU A 61 -25.53 -8.12 -10.76
N THR A 62 -24.63 -7.50 -11.53
CA THR A 62 -25.00 -6.57 -12.58
C THR A 62 -23.92 -6.52 -13.66
N ASN A 63 -24.32 -6.14 -14.87
CA ASN A 63 -23.39 -5.87 -15.98
C ASN A 63 -23.17 -4.38 -16.19
N GLU A 64 -23.74 -3.52 -15.35
CA GLU A 64 -23.55 -2.08 -15.47
C GLU A 64 -22.13 -1.67 -15.03
N ILE A 65 -21.38 -1.11 -15.96
CA ILE A 65 -19.99 -0.71 -15.75
C ILE A 65 -19.86 0.31 -14.62
N SER A 66 -20.79 1.27 -14.54
CA SER A 66 -20.77 2.30 -13.51
C SER A 66 -20.89 1.74 -12.08
N ILE A 67 -21.75 0.72 -11.90
CA ILE A 67 -21.94 0.07 -10.61
C ILE A 67 -20.72 -0.76 -10.24
N LEU A 68 -20.17 -1.51 -11.19
CA LEU A 68 -18.96 -2.30 -11.00
C LEU A 68 -17.74 -1.42 -10.69
N ALA A 69 -17.63 -0.27 -11.36
CA ALA A 69 -16.55 0.68 -11.12
C ALA A 69 -16.64 1.27 -9.70
N LYS A 70 -17.84 1.60 -9.23
CA LYS A 70 -18.06 2.08 -7.85
C LYS A 70 -17.69 1.02 -6.82
N TYR A 71 -18.08 -0.24 -7.09
CA TYR A 71 -17.72 -1.37 -6.24
C TYR A 71 -16.21 -1.53 -6.15
N GLN A 72 -15.51 -1.55 -7.29
CA GLN A 72 -14.05 -1.70 -7.31
C GLN A 72 -13.36 -0.55 -6.58
N LYS A 73 -13.84 0.67 -6.74
CA LYS A 73 -13.30 1.84 -6.04
C LYS A 73 -13.48 1.71 -4.52
N MET A 74 -14.62 1.22 -4.07
CA MET A 74 -14.87 0.95 -2.65
C MET A 74 -13.89 -0.11 -2.12
N ILE A 75 -13.71 -1.20 -2.85
CA ILE A 75 -12.78 -2.27 -2.48
C ILE A 75 -11.35 -1.73 -2.39
N ASP A 76 -10.90 -0.97 -3.38
CA ASP A 76 -9.57 -0.39 -3.39
C ASP A 76 -9.33 0.54 -2.18
N GLY A 77 -10.33 1.33 -1.82
CA GLY A 77 -10.27 2.19 -0.64
C GLY A 77 -10.15 1.41 0.66
N LEU A 78 -10.93 0.34 0.80
CA LEU A 78 -10.88 -0.52 1.99
C LEU A 78 -9.55 -1.27 2.08
N VAL A 79 -9.01 -1.72 0.96
CA VAL A 79 -7.70 -2.37 0.90
C VAL A 79 -6.60 -1.40 1.34
N ASP A 80 -6.58 -0.20 0.77
CA ASP A 80 -5.58 0.82 1.13
C ASP A 80 -5.65 1.19 2.61
N GLU A 81 -6.86 1.32 3.16
CA GLU A 81 -7.06 1.60 4.58
C GLU A 81 -6.50 0.48 5.46
N ALA A 82 -6.76 -0.78 5.09
CA ALA A 82 -6.25 -1.93 5.82
C ALA A 82 -4.73 -2.03 5.76
N LEU A 83 -4.10 -1.62 4.65
CA LEU A 83 -2.66 -1.64 4.49
C LEU A 83 -1.94 -0.47 5.14
N MET A 84 -2.67 0.58 5.54
CA MET A 84 -2.07 1.81 6.04
C MET A 84 -1.17 1.58 7.25
N LYS A 85 -1.52 0.67 8.14
CA LYS A 85 -0.70 0.31 9.30
C LYS A 85 0.71 -0.13 8.92
N GLU A 86 0.81 -0.94 7.87
CA GLU A 86 2.10 -1.43 7.39
C GLU A 86 2.88 -0.34 6.65
N ILE A 87 2.17 0.52 5.90
CA ILE A 87 2.77 1.62 5.17
C ILE A 87 3.39 2.64 6.14
N LEU A 88 2.73 2.91 7.26
CA LEU A 88 3.16 3.92 8.23
C LEU A 88 4.18 3.43 9.25
N LYS A 89 4.50 2.14 9.26
CA LYS A 89 5.53 1.62 10.16
C LYS A 89 6.92 2.13 9.80
N LYS A 90 7.69 2.45 10.84
CA LYS A 90 9.10 2.80 10.69
C LYS A 90 9.88 1.62 10.11
N ILE A 91 10.75 1.93 9.18
CA ILE A 91 11.67 0.93 8.61
C ILE A 91 12.93 0.77 9.46
#